data_b80c6ece47d77bbafd1c19135e037487
#
_entry.id   b80c6ece47d77bbafd1c19135e037487
#
_cell.length_a   1.000
_cell.length_b   1.000
_cell.length_c   1.000
_cell.angle_alpha   90.00
_cell.angle_beta   90.00
_cell.angle_gamma   90.00
#
_symmetry.space_group_name_H-M   'P 1'
#
loop_
_entity.id
_entity.type
_entity.pdbx_description
1 polymer ?
#
loop_
_entity_poly.entity_id
_entity_poly.type
_entity_poly.pdbx_seq_one_letter_code
_entity_poly.pdbx_strand_id
1 'polypeptide(L)'
;MKAPRFLCIAVLAAALAVSCSRKTGIEISLDQYPDTEVIVKALNVNKYNVVDTVRTDAAGKAFCRLEMEKGQPEFYYLYVKNRKLVEVLLEKGEVVSFTMDSLGNKAVEGYAEAERLFALNRDFVQVSETLSDIAYDMNRSDDDAEIADLKRQMGQTYVDYYRKCVKYVLENSKSMTVVPVFYQEFMDGIPVFGQATDGITMTAVADSLATVYPSSKYVKALKDEAKNRMNYMSLLNGVKNAQQVSFFDVELPDIQAQKVKLSDIDARLVMLHFWSATDPEQCRLNVDVLKKYYDKYHSRGFDIYSVALDLDKTNWAKVVKAQNLPWTNVCDSNGSNSKYIGMYNIQALPASYFLCKGELVDAKITDEKSLGELLDKMLR
;
A
#
# COMPACT_ATOMS: atom_id res chain seq x y z
N MET A 1 13.37 -56.72 75.01
CA MET A 1 14.03 -55.59 74.42
C MET A 1 13.11 -55.10 73.34
N LYS A 2 12.48 -53.94 73.54
CA LYS A 2 11.47 -53.34 72.62
C LYS A 2 12.16 -52.23 71.81
N ALA A 3 12.11 -52.32 70.50
CA ALA A 3 12.59 -51.28 69.60
C ALA A 3 11.45 -50.25 69.34
N PRO A 4 11.73 -48.95 69.34
CA PRO A 4 10.71 -47.93 69.02
C PRO A 4 10.55 -47.74 67.52
N ARG A 5 9.29 -47.72 67.07
CA ARG A 5 8.86 -47.35 65.72
C ARG A 5 8.96 -45.82 65.57
N PHE A 6 9.81 -45.39 64.70
CA PHE A 6 9.83 -43.99 64.20
C PHE A 6 8.73 -43.80 63.15
N LEU A 7 7.77 -42.94 63.49
CA LEU A 7 6.71 -42.52 62.63
C LEU A 7 7.22 -41.32 61.74
N CYS A 8 7.56 -41.56 60.46
CA CYS A 8 7.87 -40.50 59.53
C CYS A 8 6.57 -39.80 59.08
N ILE A 9 6.33 -38.62 59.60
CA ILE A 9 5.29 -37.71 59.01
C ILE A 9 5.83 -37.03 57.77
N ALA A 10 5.40 -37.49 56.59
CA ALA A 10 5.63 -36.82 55.33
C ALA A 10 4.70 -35.60 55.23
N VAL A 11 5.24 -34.42 55.46
CA VAL A 11 4.54 -33.16 55.15
C VAL A 11 4.55 -32.96 53.67
N LEU A 12 3.41 -33.27 53.04
CA LEU A 12 3.18 -32.97 51.59
C LEU A 12 2.92 -31.47 51.48
N ALA A 13 3.94 -30.70 51.16
CA ALA A 13 3.81 -29.30 50.78
C ALA A 13 3.16 -29.24 49.39
N ALA A 14 1.83 -29.10 49.35
CA ALA A 14 1.10 -28.76 48.15
C ALA A 14 1.47 -27.33 47.78
N ALA A 15 2.41 -27.16 46.83
CA ALA A 15 2.66 -25.93 46.18
C ALA A 15 1.43 -25.60 45.29
N LEU A 16 0.52 -24.81 45.86
CA LEU A 16 -0.51 -24.14 45.08
C LEU A 16 0.21 -23.20 44.12
N ALA A 17 0.43 -23.68 42.89
CA ALA A 17 0.74 -22.84 41.76
C ALA A 17 -0.48 -21.94 41.52
N VAL A 18 -0.53 -20.80 42.20
CA VAL A 18 -1.42 -19.71 41.85
C VAL A 18 -0.92 -19.23 40.47
N SER A 19 -1.54 -19.75 39.43
CA SER A 19 -1.44 -19.17 38.09
C SER A 19 -2.05 -17.77 38.19
N CYS A 20 -1.25 -16.79 38.64
CA CYS A 20 -1.55 -15.39 38.40
C CYS A 20 -1.59 -15.22 36.89
N SER A 21 -2.77 -15.24 36.30
CA SER A 21 -2.96 -14.72 34.97
C SER A 21 -2.52 -13.25 35.02
N ARG A 22 -1.29 -12.97 34.58
CA ARG A 22 -0.82 -11.59 34.49
C ARG A 22 -1.86 -10.79 33.72
N LYS A 23 -2.34 -9.72 34.34
CA LYS A 23 -3.29 -8.82 33.71
C LYS A 23 -2.60 -8.24 32.49
N THR A 24 -3.21 -8.32 31.33
CA THR A 24 -2.76 -7.60 30.13
C THR A 24 -3.50 -6.28 30.09
N GLY A 25 -2.80 -5.18 29.84
CA GLY A 25 -3.48 -3.89 29.75
C GLY A 25 -2.55 -2.69 29.76
N ILE A 26 -3.18 -1.51 29.80
CA ILE A 26 -2.50 -0.23 29.78
C ILE A 26 -2.87 0.54 31.04
N GLU A 27 -1.86 0.87 31.85
CA GLU A 27 -1.96 1.84 32.94
C GLU A 27 -1.86 3.24 32.35
N ILE A 28 -2.77 4.11 32.69
CA ILE A 28 -2.90 5.46 32.12
C ILE A 28 -2.80 6.46 33.28
N SER A 29 -1.93 7.46 33.14
CA SER A 29 -1.82 8.59 34.08
C SER A 29 -1.67 9.89 33.29
N LEU A 30 -2.70 10.73 33.35
CA LEU A 30 -2.84 11.94 32.55
C LEU A 30 -3.15 13.14 33.45
N ASP A 31 -2.15 13.89 33.89
CA ASP A 31 -2.31 14.98 34.84
C ASP A 31 -3.26 16.07 34.37
N GLN A 32 -3.35 16.28 33.05
CA GLN A 32 -4.21 17.31 32.44
C GLN A 32 -5.66 16.85 32.19
N TYR A 33 -5.98 15.55 32.42
CA TYR A 33 -7.26 14.96 32.04
C TYR A 33 -7.90 14.17 33.18
N PRO A 34 -8.20 14.82 34.34
CA PRO A 34 -9.00 14.19 35.37
C PRO A 34 -10.44 13.97 34.87
N ASP A 35 -11.12 12.97 35.38
CA ASP A 35 -12.52 12.63 35.08
C ASP A 35 -12.85 12.59 33.57
N THR A 36 -11.88 12.21 32.74
CA THR A 36 -11.96 12.31 31.29
C THR A 36 -12.05 10.92 30.65
N GLU A 37 -12.81 10.79 29.58
CA GLU A 37 -12.88 9.57 28.77
C GLU A 37 -11.65 9.44 27.88
N VAL A 38 -10.97 8.28 27.97
CA VAL A 38 -9.87 7.86 27.12
C VAL A 38 -10.37 6.73 26.24
N ILE A 39 -10.38 6.96 24.93
CA ILE A 39 -10.80 5.98 23.93
C ILE A 39 -9.58 5.17 23.55
N VAL A 40 -9.66 3.85 23.68
CA VAL A 40 -8.63 2.91 23.26
C VAL A 40 -9.05 2.26 21.95
N LYS A 41 -8.21 2.42 20.92
CA LYS A 41 -8.44 1.85 19.60
C LYS A 41 -7.36 0.83 19.29
N ALA A 42 -7.73 -0.29 18.65
CA ALA A 42 -6.78 -1.22 18.06
C ALA A 42 -6.66 -0.97 16.55
N LEU A 43 -5.45 -1.14 16.03
CA LEU A 43 -5.21 -1.13 14.59
C LEU A 43 -5.63 -2.47 13.98
N ASN A 44 -6.49 -2.44 12.98
CA ASN A 44 -6.80 -3.61 12.16
C ASN A 44 -6.31 -3.37 10.74
N VAL A 45 -5.01 -3.64 10.52
CA VAL A 45 -4.25 -3.39 9.28
C VAL A 45 -4.25 -1.91 8.88
N ASN A 46 -5.36 -1.39 8.35
CA ASN A 46 -5.52 0.00 7.89
C ASN A 46 -6.73 0.71 8.51
N LYS A 47 -7.38 0.11 9.51
CA LYS A 47 -8.56 0.68 10.19
C LYS A 47 -8.38 0.67 11.69
N TYR A 48 -8.91 1.69 12.34
CA TYR A 48 -8.95 1.78 13.79
C TYR A 48 -10.32 1.33 14.30
N ASN A 49 -10.34 0.32 15.15
CA ASN A 49 -11.54 -0.13 15.84
C ASN A 49 -11.47 0.30 17.30
N VAL A 50 -12.52 0.90 17.83
CA VAL A 50 -12.64 1.16 19.27
C VAL A 50 -12.77 -0.18 19.97
N VAL A 51 -11.87 -0.46 20.92
CA VAL A 51 -11.87 -1.69 21.70
C VAL A 51 -12.34 -1.47 23.13
N ASP A 52 -12.09 -0.28 23.67
CA ASP A 52 -12.55 0.11 25.01
C ASP A 52 -12.64 1.63 25.16
N THR A 53 -13.36 2.09 26.17
CA THR A 53 -13.40 3.47 26.63
C THR A 53 -13.33 3.47 28.13
N VAL A 54 -12.23 3.96 28.69
CA VAL A 54 -12.01 4.03 30.12
C VAL A 54 -12.07 5.48 30.61
N ARG A 55 -12.54 5.70 31.82
CA ARG A 55 -12.58 7.03 32.41
C ARG A 55 -11.48 7.18 33.47
N THR A 56 -10.70 8.24 33.35
CA THR A 56 -9.72 8.59 34.38
C THR A 56 -10.44 9.03 35.68
N ASP A 57 -9.82 8.77 36.79
CA ASP A 57 -10.27 9.26 38.12
C ASP A 57 -9.90 10.75 38.33
N ALA A 58 -10.20 11.28 39.52
CA ALA A 58 -9.88 12.65 39.88
C ALA A 58 -8.35 12.95 39.90
N ALA A 59 -7.51 11.94 39.94
CA ALA A 59 -6.06 12.04 39.84
C ALA A 59 -5.54 11.79 38.41
N GLY A 60 -6.43 11.71 37.41
CA GLY A 60 -6.08 11.44 36.01
C GLY A 60 -5.68 10.00 35.71
N LYS A 61 -5.97 9.03 36.61
CA LYS A 61 -5.54 7.64 36.47
C LYS A 61 -6.65 6.74 35.97
N ALA A 62 -6.30 5.78 35.13
CA ALA A 62 -7.18 4.71 34.67
C ALA A 62 -6.38 3.45 34.34
N PHE A 63 -7.07 2.31 34.23
CA PHE A 63 -6.52 1.07 33.73
C PHE A 63 -7.45 0.49 32.66
N CYS A 64 -6.90 0.29 31.47
CA CYS A 64 -7.59 -0.41 30.38
C CYS A 64 -7.15 -1.87 30.36
N ARG A 65 -8.08 -2.78 30.63
CA ARG A 65 -7.85 -4.22 30.55
C ARG A 65 -8.08 -4.69 29.12
N LEU A 66 -7.11 -5.44 28.58
CA LEU A 66 -7.17 -5.92 27.20
C LEU A 66 -7.15 -7.45 27.15
N GLU A 67 -8.01 -8.02 26.32
CA GLU A 67 -8.01 -9.44 26.03
C GLU A 67 -7.22 -9.67 24.74
N MET A 68 -6.21 -10.56 24.81
CA MET A 68 -5.29 -10.79 23.71
C MET A 68 -4.99 -12.29 23.55
N GLU A 69 -4.65 -12.68 22.34
CA GLU A 69 -4.13 -14.02 22.06
C GLU A 69 -2.61 -14.06 22.25
N LYS A 70 -2.10 -15.20 22.73
CA LYS A 70 -0.66 -15.37 22.92
C LYS A 70 0.06 -15.40 21.58
N GLY A 71 1.20 -14.70 21.47
CA GLY A 71 2.02 -14.64 20.27
C GLY A 71 1.40 -13.80 19.16
N GLN A 72 0.40 -12.98 19.47
CA GLN A 72 -0.18 -12.00 18.56
C GLN A 72 -0.12 -10.61 19.17
N PRO A 73 1.02 -9.92 19.06
CA PRO A 73 1.14 -8.53 19.50
C PRO A 73 0.20 -7.62 18.72
N GLU A 74 -0.37 -6.63 19.40
CA GLU A 74 -1.34 -5.69 18.84
C GLU A 74 -0.91 -4.25 19.10
N PHE A 75 -1.22 -3.36 18.14
CA PHE A 75 -1.00 -1.92 18.25
C PHE A 75 -2.26 -1.25 18.77
N TYR A 76 -2.13 -0.54 19.89
CA TYR A 76 -3.19 0.24 20.51
C TYR A 76 -2.89 1.72 20.47
N TYR A 77 -3.94 2.50 20.32
CA TYR A 77 -3.88 3.95 20.21
C TYR A 77 -4.80 4.57 21.25
N LEU A 78 -4.28 5.44 22.08
CA LEU A 78 -5.05 6.17 23.08
C LEU A 78 -5.42 7.53 22.56
N TYR A 79 -6.69 7.87 22.71
CA TYR A 79 -7.25 9.15 22.32
C TYR A 79 -8.00 9.81 23.47
N VAL A 80 -7.85 11.13 23.58
CA VAL A 80 -8.77 11.97 24.36
C VAL A 80 -9.46 12.89 23.36
N LYS A 81 -10.80 12.83 23.33
CA LYS A 81 -11.60 13.45 22.27
C LYS A 81 -11.12 12.91 20.90
N ASN A 82 -10.69 13.80 20.01
CA ASN A 82 -10.16 13.42 18.68
C ASN A 82 -8.62 13.49 18.59
N ARG A 83 -7.91 13.74 19.72
CA ARG A 83 -6.45 13.86 19.75
C ARG A 83 -5.83 12.52 20.13
N LYS A 84 -4.98 11.99 19.24
CA LYS A 84 -4.11 10.85 19.56
C LYS A 84 -3.07 11.26 20.60
N LEU A 85 -2.99 10.53 21.70
CA LEU A 85 -2.01 10.77 22.76
C LEU A 85 -0.75 9.94 22.55
N VAL A 86 -0.93 8.63 22.30
CA VAL A 86 0.17 7.68 22.19
C VAL A 86 -0.24 6.48 21.34
N GLU A 87 0.76 5.81 20.81
CA GLU A 87 0.70 4.48 20.22
C GLU A 87 1.53 3.54 21.09
N VAL A 88 0.98 2.37 21.43
CA VAL A 88 1.65 1.36 22.21
C VAL A 88 1.50 -0.01 21.55
N LEU A 89 2.59 -0.79 21.58
CA LEU A 89 2.57 -2.20 21.22
C LEU A 89 2.40 -3.01 22.51
N LEU A 90 1.52 -3.99 22.48
CA LEU A 90 1.27 -4.83 23.65
C LEU A 90 1.21 -6.30 23.24
N GLU A 91 1.67 -7.17 24.13
CA GLU A 91 1.56 -8.62 24.01
C GLU A 91 0.83 -9.20 25.25
N LYS A 92 0.24 -10.37 25.07
CA LYS A 92 -0.49 -11.05 26.16
C LYS A 92 0.41 -11.32 27.37
N GLY A 93 -0.03 -10.84 28.51
CA GLY A 93 0.67 -10.97 29.79
C GLY A 93 1.51 -9.75 30.16
N GLU A 94 1.60 -8.76 29.27
CA GLU A 94 2.34 -7.53 29.53
C GLU A 94 1.41 -6.40 29.99
N VAL A 95 1.99 -5.48 30.75
CA VAL A 95 1.35 -4.23 31.18
C VAL A 95 2.25 -3.08 30.77
N VAL A 96 1.68 -2.12 30.07
CA VAL A 96 2.35 -0.89 29.68
C VAL A 96 1.81 0.27 30.51
N SER A 97 2.69 1.08 31.08
CA SER A 97 2.34 2.33 31.74
C SER A 97 2.56 3.50 30.76
N PHE A 98 1.51 4.26 30.50
CA PHE A 98 1.57 5.51 29.75
C PHE A 98 1.29 6.70 30.68
N THR A 99 2.22 7.63 30.73
CA THR A 99 2.10 8.84 31.54
C THR A 99 2.20 10.09 30.67
N MET A 100 1.45 11.12 31.06
CA MET A 100 1.57 12.46 30.50
C MET A 100 1.43 13.48 31.61
N ASP A 101 2.49 14.24 31.87
CA ASP A 101 2.54 15.22 32.93
C ASP A 101 1.76 16.52 32.59
N SER A 102 1.74 17.44 33.54
CA SER A 102 1.07 18.75 33.38
C SER A 102 1.69 19.65 32.32
N LEU A 103 2.93 19.39 31.90
CA LEU A 103 3.63 20.09 30.83
C LEU A 103 3.42 19.42 29.46
N GLY A 104 2.78 18.23 29.43
CA GLY A 104 2.55 17.45 28.23
C GLY A 104 3.71 16.50 27.87
N ASN A 105 4.71 16.34 28.74
CA ASN A 105 5.75 15.34 28.53
C ASN A 105 5.16 13.94 28.69
N LYS A 106 5.55 13.06 27.80
CA LYS A 106 5.02 11.71 27.70
C LYS A 106 6.10 10.68 28.00
N ALA A 107 5.71 9.59 28.67
CA ALA A 107 6.55 8.42 28.83
C ALA A 107 5.74 7.13 28.66
N VAL A 108 6.41 6.07 28.19
CA VAL A 108 5.89 4.72 28.07
C VAL A 108 6.89 3.78 28.72
N GLU A 109 6.43 2.95 29.67
CA GLU A 109 7.28 2.06 30.47
C GLU A 109 6.60 0.70 30.69
N GLY A 110 7.36 -0.30 31.10
CA GLY A 110 6.86 -1.60 31.56
C GLY A 110 6.91 -2.73 30.55
N TYR A 111 7.05 -2.43 29.24
CA TYR A 111 7.27 -3.43 28.21
C TYR A 111 8.25 -2.92 27.16
N ALA A 112 9.38 -3.58 27.03
CA ALA A 112 10.52 -3.11 26.21
C ALA A 112 10.17 -2.81 24.75
N GLU A 113 9.27 -3.59 24.11
CA GLU A 113 8.83 -3.33 22.75
C GLU A 113 7.96 -2.07 22.64
N ALA A 114 7.13 -1.79 23.67
CA ALA A 114 6.34 -0.56 23.71
C ALA A 114 7.22 0.67 23.93
N GLU A 115 8.21 0.58 24.81
CA GLU A 115 9.21 1.65 25.05
C GLU A 115 10.00 1.95 23.77
N ARG A 116 10.40 0.90 23.05
CA ARG A 116 11.12 1.00 21.78
C ARG A 116 10.26 1.68 20.71
N LEU A 117 8.99 1.27 20.57
CA LEU A 117 8.05 1.90 19.65
C LEU A 117 7.84 3.38 19.97
N PHE A 118 7.69 3.70 21.27
CA PHE A 118 7.53 5.08 21.72
C PHE A 118 8.76 5.94 21.38
N ALA A 119 9.97 5.43 21.59
CA ALA A 119 11.21 6.11 21.23
C ALA A 119 11.29 6.36 19.71
N LEU A 120 10.94 5.37 18.89
CA LEU A 120 10.89 5.51 17.42
C LEU A 120 9.90 6.59 16.97
N ASN A 121 8.70 6.59 17.55
CA ASN A 121 7.68 7.58 17.21
C ASN A 121 8.10 9.00 17.62
N ARG A 122 8.76 9.15 18.77
CA ARG A 122 9.31 10.44 19.20
C ARG A 122 10.38 10.95 18.23
N ASP A 123 11.25 10.08 17.81
CA ASP A 123 12.32 10.36 16.85
C ASP A 123 11.73 10.79 15.49
N PHE A 124 10.72 10.08 15.01
CA PHE A 124 10.00 10.41 13.79
C PHE A 124 9.34 11.78 13.86
N VAL A 125 8.67 12.10 14.99
CA VAL A 125 8.03 13.40 15.20
C VAL A 125 9.07 14.52 15.15
N GLN A 126 10.21 14.36 15.82
CA GLN A 126 11.28 15.35 15.83
C GLN A 126 11.84 15.62 14.41
N VAL A 127 12.04 14.58 13.61
CA VAL A 127 12.50 14.75 12.23
C VAL A 127 11.43 15.38 11.36
N SER A 128 10.17 15.00 11.57
CA SER A 128 9.01 15.59 10.85
C SER A 128 8.90 17.10 11.16
N GLU A 129 9.06 17.51 12.40
CA GLU A 129 9.09 18.91 12.80
C GLU A 129 10.25 19.66 12.12
N THR A 130 11.45 19.09 12.15
CA THR A 130 12.63 19.68 11.46
C THR A 130 12.38 19.87 9.96
N LEU A 131 11.81 18.87 9.28
CA LEU A 131 11.49 19.00 7.85
C LEU A 131 10.38 20.04 7.60
N SER A 132 9.42 20.16 8.53
CA SER A 132 8.36 21.19 8.48
C SER A 132 8.92 22.61 8.62
N ASP A 133 9.85 22.81 9.55
CA ASP A 133 10.51 24.08 9.77
C ASP A 133 11.32 24.51 8.56
N ILE A 134 12.12 23.58 7.98
CA ILE A 134 12.88 23.84 6.75
C ILE A 134 11.93 24.22 5.60
N ALA A 135 10.81 23.49 5.42
CA ALA A 135 9.84 23.78 4.38
C ALA A 135 9.18 25.16 4.59
N TYR A 136 8.88 25.51 5.84
CA TYR A 136 8.32 26.80 6.20
C TYR A 136 9.29 27.95 5.85
N ASP A 137 10.58 27.81 6.23
CA ASP A 137 11.61 28.81 5.94
C ASP A 137 11.83 28.95 4.42
N MET A 138 11.89 27.83 3.71
CA MET A 138 12.03 27.81 2.25
C MET A 138 10.88 28.56 1.53
N ASN A 139 9.63 28.43 2.03
CA ASN A 139 8.47 29.13 1.46
C ASN A 139 8.45 30.64 1.77
N ARG A 140 9.27 31.11 2.68
CA ARG A 140 9.34 32.52 3.08
C ARG A 140 10.55 33.26 2.54
N SER A 141 11.55 32.56 2.04
CA SER A 141 12.73 33.16 1.48
C SER A 141 12.51 33.55 0.02
N ASP A 142 12.98 34.75 -0.33
CA ASP A 142 13.07 35.23 -1.72
C ASP A 142 14.52 35.14 -2.25
N ASP A 143 15.47 34.58 -1.46
CA ASP A 143 16.87 34.43 -1.84
C ASP A 143 17.11 33.00 -2.41
N ASP A 144 17.43 32.95 -3.69
CA ASP A 144 17.71 31.70 -4.40
C ASP A 144 18.85 30.89 -3.78
N ALA A 145 19.86 31.53 -3.20
CA ALA A 145 20.99 30.86 -2.56
C ALA A 145 20.56 30.23 -1.22
N GLU A 146 19.74 30.92 -0.45
CA GLU A 146 19.15 30.40 0.79
C GLU A 146 18.21 29.23 0.50
N ILE A 147 17.34 29.36 -0.50
CA ILE A 147 16.42 28.30 -0.94
C ILE A 147 17.21 27.04 -1.38
N ALA A 148 18.32 27.22 -2.10
CA ALA A 148 19.17 26.11 -2.52
C ALA A 148 19.81 25.39 -1.33
N ASP A 149 20.25 26.13 -0.30
CA ASP A 149 20.80 25.58 0.92
C ASP A 149 19.74 24.83 1.75
N LEU A 150 18.55 25.38 1.91
CA LEU A 150 17.42 24.75 2.60
C LEU A 150 16.98 23.46 1.90
N LYS A 151 16.92 23.44 0.57
CA LYS A 151 16.68 22.21 -0.20
C LYS A 151 17.72 21.13 0.06
N ARG A 152 18.98 21.51 0.17
CA ARG A 152 20.07 20.58 0.50
C ARG A 152 19.93 20.03 1.91
N GLN A 153 19.61 20.89 2.89
CA GLN A 153 19.37 20.48 4.28
C GLN A 153 18.19 19.53 4.39
N MET A 154 17.06 19.83 3.70
CA MET A 154 15.89 18.96 3.65
C MET A 154 16.26 17.58 3.08
N GLY A 155 16.94 17.53 1.95
CA GLY A 155 17.40 16.29 1.33
C GLY A 155 18.31 15.47 2.24
N GLN A 156 19.27 16.12 2.94
CA GLN A 156 20.16 15.48 3.87
C GLN A 156 19.41 14.90 5.08
N THR A 157 18.50 15.68 5.68
CA THR A 157 17.69 15.25 6.83
C THR A 157 16.83 14.05 6.47
N TYR A 158 16.18 14.06 5.29
CA TYR A 158 15.42 12.91 4.80
C TYR A 158 16.29 11.67 4.61
N VAL A 159 17.43 11.80 3.93
CA VAL A 159 18.33 10.66 3.63
C VAL A 159 18.90 10.06 4.89
N ASP A 160 19.29 10.88 5.86
CA ASP A 160 19.85 10.41 7.12
C ASP A 160 18.80 9.65 7.94
N TYR A 161 17.57 10.16 7.99
CA TYR A 161 16.48 9.45 8.64
C TYR A 161 16.12 8.16 7.93
N TYR A 162 16.02 8.15 6.61
CA TYR A 162 15.82 6.94 5.81
C TYR A 162 16.87 5.87 6.11
N ARG A 163 18.15 6.24 6.10
CA ARG A 163 19.26 5.31 6.42
C ARG A 163 19.15 4.75 7.84
N LYS A 164 18.75 5.60 8.80
CA LYS A 164 18.48 5.19 10.18
C LYS A 164 17.36 4.16 10.25
N CYS A 165 16.26 4.39 9.52
CA CYS A 165 15.14 3.46 9.44
C CYS A 165 15.52 2.13 8.78
N VAL A 166 16.25 2.15 7.66
CA VAL A 166 16.75 0.92 7.00
C VAL A 166 17.63 0.11 7.96
N LYS A 167 18.57 0.75 8.62
CA LYS A 167 19.41 0.09 9.63
C LYS A 167 18.57 -0.52 10.74
N TYR A 168 17.62 0.25 11.27
CA TYR A 168 16.75 -0.20 12.37
C TYR A 168 15.95 -1.44 11.99
N VAL A 169 15.26 -1.44 10.84
CA VAL A 169 14.40 -2.56 10.45
C VAL A 169 15.19 -3.83 10.17
N LEU A 170 16.43 -3.73 9.70
CA LEU A 170 17.30 -4.87 9.48
C LEU A 170 17.84 -5.44 10.81
N GLU A 171 18.29 -4.59 11.72
CA GLU A 171 18.82 -5.00 13.04
C GLU A 171 17.72 -5.58 13.95
N ASN A 172 16.47 -5.14 13.78
CA ASN A 172 15.34 -5.54 14.62
C ASN A 172 14.29 -6.36 13.84
N SER A 173 14.70 -7.08 12.79
CA SER A 173 13.82 -7.78 11.85
C SER A 173 12.88 -8.83 12.46
N LYS A 174 13.01 -9.15 13.75
CA LYS A 174 12.12 -10.05 14.50
C LYS A 174 11.22 -9.31 15.49
N SER A 175 11.30 -8.00 15.58
CA SER A 175 10.47 -7.15 16.45
C SER A 175 9.28 -6.59 15.66
N MET A 176 8.08 -6.63 16.25
CA MET A 176 6.89 -6.03 15.63
C MET A 176 6.99 -4.50 15.48
N THR A 177 7.89 -3.84 16.21
CA THR A 177 8.11 -2.40 16.12
C THR A 177 8.63 -1.93 14.76
N VAL A 178 9.13 -2.84 13.91
CA VAL A 178 9.56 -2.51 12.55
C VAL A 178 8.38 -2.27 11.60
N VAL A 179 7.20 -2.84 11.91
CA VAL A 179 6.01 -2.71 11.04
C VAL A 179 5.61 -1.25 10.84
N PRO A 180 5.37 -0.45 11.89
CA PRO A 180 5.02 0.96 11.71
C PRO A 180 6.08 1.77 10.97
N VAL A 181 7.36 1.43 11.10
CA VAL A 181 8.46 2.16 10.45
C VAL A 181 8.35 2.12 8.93
N PHE A 182 7.89 1.01 8.35
CA PHE A 182 7.66 0.91 6.90
C PHE A 182 6.52 1.79 6.37
N TYR A 183 5.62 2.25 7.25
CA TYR A 183 4.45 3.05 6.91
C TYR A 183 4.55 4.49 7.41
N GLN A 184 5.73 4.92 7.86
CA GLN A 184 5.96 6.32 8.22
C GLN A 184 5.93 7.21 6.98
N GLU A 185 5.17 8.29 7.07
CA GLU A 185 5.03 9.30 6.02
C GLU A 185 5.23 10.69 6.62
N PHE A 186 6.09 11.49 6.01
CA PHE A 186 6.23 12.91 6.33
C PHE A 186 5.05 13.71 5.76
N MET A 187 5.07 15.01 5.94
CA MET A 187 4.08 15.93 5.39
C MET A 187 3.81 15.63 3.90
N ASP A 188 2.57 15.90 3.49
CA ASP A 188 2.10 15.73 2.11
C ASP A 188 2.20 14.29 1.57
N GLY A 189 2.24 13.30 2.48
CA GLY A 189 2.26 11.90 2.10
C GLY A 189 3.60 11.42 1.51
N ILE A 190 4.73 12.05 1.86
CA ILE A 190 6.06 11.61 1.44
C ILE A 190 6.47 10.41 2.30
N PRO A 191 6.49 9.17 1.76
CA PRO A 191 6.82 8.00 2.55
C PRO A 191 8.33 7.95 2.86
N VAL A 192 8.67 7.48 4.06
CA VAL A 192 10.08 7.20 4.42
C VAL A 192 10.62 6.08 3.53
N PHE A 193 9.86 5.00 3.36
CA PHE A 193 10.17 3.90 2.44
C PHE A 193 9.40 4.06 1.13
N GLY A 194 9.85 4.99 0.28
CA GLY A 194 9.22 5.34 -1.00
C GLY A 194 9.95 4.82 -2.25
N GLN A 195 11.11 4.16 -2.09
CA GLN A 195 11.89 3.70 -3.22
C GLN A 195 11.42 2.33 -3.70
N ALA A 196 11.51 2.08 -5.01
CA ALA A 196 11.14 0.78 -5.58
C ALA A 196 11.94 -0.39 -4.97
N THR A 197 13.21 -0.14 -4.59
CA THR A 197 14.10 -1.12 -3.97
C THR A 197 13.75 -1.45 -2.53
N ASP A 198 12.93 -0.65 -1.85
CA ASP A 198 12.51 -0.90 -0.47
C ASP A 198 11.70 -2.20 -0.33
N GLY A 199 11.06 -2.65 -1.41
CA GLY A 199 10.40 -3.95 -1.47
C GLY A 199 11.31 -5.13 -1.12
N ILE A 200 12.62 -5.04 -1.42
CA ILE A 200 13.61 -6.06 -1.08
C ILE A 200 13.79 -6.13 0.45
N THR A 201 14.04 -4.99 1.07
CA THR A 201 14.21 -4.89 2.54
C THR A 201 12.92 -5.30 3.26
N MET A 202 11.77 -4.85 2.76
CA MET A 202 10.46 -5.20 3.32
C MET A 202 10.20 -6.70 3.24
N THR A 203 10.54 -7.36 2.13
CA THR A 203 10.40 -8.82 1.96
C THR A 203 11.26 -9.57 2.99
N ALA A 204 12.54 -9.21 3.11
CA ALA A 204 13.46 -9.87 4.04
C ALA A 204 12.99 -9.73 5.50
N VAL A 205 12.53 -8.55 5.88
CA VAL A 205 12.00 -8.29 7.23
C VAL A 205 10.68 -9.01 7.46
N ALA A 206 9.77 -8.99 6.51
CA ALA A 206 8.48 -9.69 6.60
C ALA A 206 8.65 -11.22 6.74
N ASP A 207 9.64 -11.80 6.04
CA ASP A 207 9.97 -13.23 6.18
C ASP A 207 10.58 -13.53 7.54
N SER A 208 11.45 -12.65 8.05
CA SER A 208 12.01 -12.78 9.41
C SER A 208 10.92 -12.70 10.48
N LEU A 209 10.01 -11.72 10.40
CA LEU A 209 8.85 -11.58 11.31
C LEU A 209 7.95 -12.81 11.28
N ALA A 210 7.71 -13.40 10.11
CA ALA A 210 6.86 -14.58 9.97
C ALA A 210 7.41 -15.81 10.69
N THR A 211 8.70 -15.88 10.98
CA THR A 211 9.29 -16.95 11.80
C THR A 211 8.89 -16.84 13.28
N VAL A 212 8.56 -15.64 13.74
CA VAL A 212 8.19 -15.36 15.14
C VAL A 212 6.68 -15.21 15.27
N TYR A 213 6.03 -14.54 14.32
CA TYR A 213 4.61 -14.18 14.34
C TYR A 213 3.86 -14.68 13.09
N PRO A 214 3.81 -16.01 12.84
CA PRO A 214 3.27 -16.56 11.58
C PRO A 214 1.78 -16.27 11.37
N SER A 215 1.03 -16.06 12.44
CA SER A 215 -0.43 -15.79 12.39
C SER A 215 -0.77 -14.29 12.47
N SER A 216 0.22 -13.41 12.54
CA SER A 216 -0.04 -11.97 12.67
C SER A 216 -0.64 -11.37 11.40
N LYS A 217 -1.75 -10.65 11.56
CA LYS A 217 -2.39 -9.88 10.48
C LYS A 217 -1.46 -8.80 9.91
N TYR A 218 -0.60 -8.22 10.75
CA TYR A 218 0.37 -7.20 10.34
C TYR A 218 1.49 -7.78 9.50
N VAL A 219 1.99 -8.95 9.87
CA VAL A 219 3.03 -9.67 9.09
C VAL A 219 2.48 -10.08 7.73
N LYS A 220 1.23 -10.56 7.70
CA LYS A 220 0.56 -10.88 6.44
C LYS A 220 0.42 -9.64 5.55
N ALA A 221 -0.08 -8.53 6.10
CA ALA A 221 -0.22 -7.28 5.36
C ALA A 221 1.14 -6.76 4.83
N LEU A 222 2.20 -6.85 5.66
CA LEU A 222 3.55 -6.45 5.25
C LEU A 222 4.09 -7.33 4.10
N LYS A 223 3.82 -8.65 4.11
CA LYS A 223 4.17 -9.55 3.00
C LYS A 223 3.43 -9.22 1.71
N ASP A 224 2.13 -8.93 1.82
CA ASP A 224 1.31 -8.56 0.66
C ASP A 224 1.82 -7.25 0.05
N GLU A 225 2.13 -6.25 0.87
CA GLU A 225 2.71 -4.98 0.42
C GLU A 225 4.11 -5.17 -0.20
N ALA A 226 4.99 -5.94 0.44
CA ALA A 226 6.30 -6.27 -0.09
C ALA A 226 6.21 -6.92 -1.48
N LYS A 227 5.28 -7.87 -1.65
CA LYS A 227 5.01 -8.52 -2.93
C LYS A 227 4.55 -7.52 -4.00
N ASN A 228 3.65 -6.60 -3.65
CA ASN A 228 3.18 -5.57 -4.57
C ASN A 228 4.33 -4.66 -5.02
N ARG A 229 5.19 -4.22 -4.10
CA ARG A 229 6.38 -3.41 -4.42
C ARG A 229 7.38 -4.17 -5.30
N MET A 230 7.62 -5.45 -5.03
CA MET A 230 8.48 -6.30 -5.86
C MET A 230 7.93 -6.49 -7.28
N ASN A 231 6.62 -6.68 -7.40
CA ASN A 231 5.96 -6.77 -8.72
C ASN A 231 6.10 -5.46 -9.49
N TYR A 232 5.91 -4.31 -8.84
CA TYR A 232 6.11 -2.99 -9.43
C TYR A 232 7.56 -2.78 -9.88
N MET A 233 8.54 -3.14 -9.04
CA MET A 233 9.96 -3.06 -9.38
C MET A 233 10.30 -3.97 -10.58
N SER A 234 9.76 -5.18 -10.62
CA SER A 234 9.94 -6.11 -11.76
C SER A 234 9.38 -5.51 -13.06
N LEU A 235 8.22 -4.87 -12.98
CA LEU A 235 7.61 -4.17 -14.11
C LEU A 235 8.52 -3.02 -14.60
N LEU A 236 9.00 -2.17 -13.69
CA LEU A 236 9.92 -1.07 -14.03
C LEU A 236 11.22 -1.58 -14.67
N ASN A 237 11.77 -2.68 -14.15
CA ASN A 237 12.98 -3.29 -14.73
C ASN A 237 12.67 -3.92 -16.10
N GLY A 238 11.51 -4.53 -16.28
CA GLY A 238 11.03 -5.01 -17.57
C GLY A 238 10.95 -3.89 -18.61
N VAL A 239 10.43 -2.73 -18.19
CA VAL A 239 10.35 -1.53 -19.04
C VAL A 239 11.75 -0.97 -19.38
N LYS A 240 12.66 -0.92 -18.39
CA LYS A 240 14.05 -0.44 -18.62
C LYS A 240 14.89 -1.37 -19.49
N ASN A 241 14.66 -2.67 -19.39
CA ASN A 241 15.40 -3.70 -20.12
C ASN A 241 14.73 -4.13 -21.43
N ALA A 242 13.48 -3.70 -21.66
CA ALA A 242 12.86 -3.86 -22.96
C ALA A 242 13.77 -3.12 -23.95
N GLN A 243 14.43 -3.85 -24.87
CA GLN A 243 14.96 -3.26 -26.10
C GLN A 243 13.89 -2.33 -26.62
N GLN A 244 14.26 -1.15 -27.12
CA GLN A 244 13.38 -0.09 -27.59
C GLN A 244 12.24 -0.64 -28.49
N VAL A 245 11.28 -1.26 -27.86
CA VAL A 245 9.98 -1.51 -28.49
C VAL A 245 9.19 -0.27 -28.12
N SER A 246 8.81 0.49 -29.08
CA SER A 246 8.13 1.77 -28.87
C SER A 246 6.72 1.62 -28.29
N PHE A 247 6.26 0.38 -28.04
CA PHE A 247 4.97 0.06 -27.42
C PHE A 247 5.05 -1.20 -26.56
N PHE A 248 4.13 -1.34 -25.61
CA PHE A 248 3.96 -2.57 -24.84
C PHE A 248 3.13 -3.56 -25.66
N ASP A 249 3.65 -4.75 -25.92
CA ASP A 249 2.87 -5.75 -26.61
C ASP A 249 1.68 -6.24 -25.77
N VAL A 250 0.55 -6.44 -26.42
CA VAL A 250 -0.69 -6.92 -25.81
C VAL A 250 -0.96 -8.34 -26.33
N GLU A 251 -1.00 -9.32 -25.44
CA GLU A 251 -1.35 -10.70 -25.76
C GLU A 251 -2.58 -11.10 -24.95
N LEU A 252 -3.73 -11.24 -25.62
CA LEU A 252 -5.01 -11.54 -24.98
C LEU A 252 -5.81 -12.54 -25.83
N PRO A 253 -6.77 -13.27 -25.19
CA PRO A 253 -7.62 -14.19 -25.92
C PRO A 253 -8.68 -13.46 -26.75
N ASP A 254 -8.89 -13.92 -27.97
CA ASP A 254 -9.98 -13.53 -28.86
C ASP A 254 -11.32 -14.23 -28.51
N ILE A 255 -12.33 -14.06 -29.38
CA ILE A 255 -13.65 -14.69 -29.20
C ILE A 255 -13.65 -16.23 -29.34
N GLN A 256 -12.60 -16.82 -29.89
CA GLN A 256 -12.33 -18.24 -29.97
C GLN A 256 -11.44 -18.75 -28.83
N ALA A 257 -11.08 -17.87 -27.88
CA ALA A 257 -10.13 -18.12 -26.79
C ALA A 257 -8.69 -18.40 -27.25
N GLN A 258 -8.35 -18.03 -28.48
CA GLN A 258 -6.97 -18.07 -28.97
C GLN A 258 -6.25 -16.79 -28.58
N LYS A 259 -5.00 -16.94 -28.11
CA LYS A 259 -4.17 -15.78 -27.77
C LYS A 259 -3.65 -15.13 -29.06
N VAL A 260 -3.92 -13.84 -29.20
CA VAL A 260 -3.46 -13.01 -30.31
C VAL A 260 -2.61 -11.88 -29.73
N LYS A 261 -1.46 -11.63 -30.36
CA LYS A 261 -0.59 -10.50 -30.00
C LYS A 261 -0.85 -9.30 -30.88
N LEU A 262 -0.73 -8.11 -30.29
CA LEU A 262 -0.75 -6.86 -31.01
C LEU A 262 0.37 -6.79 -32.05
N SER A 263 1.57 -7.30 -31.70
CA SER A 263 2.73 -7.38 -32.61
C SER A 263 2.54 -8.32 -33.81
N ASP A 264 1.56 -9.22 -33.77
CA ASP A 264 1.29 -10.15 -34.87
C ASP A 264 0.38 -9.52 -35.97
N ILE A 265 -0.13 -8.30 -35.75
CA ILE A 265 -0.99 -7.62 -36.73
C ILE A 265 -0.12 -7.03 -37.85
N ASP A 266 -0.23 -7.62 -39.01
CA ASP A 266 0.50 -7.17 -40.24
C ASP A 266 -0.25 -6.04 -40.96
N ALA A 267 -0.02 -4.81 -40.48
CA ALA A 267 -0.59 -3.60 -41.09
C ALA A 267 0.38 -2.43 -41.03
N ARG A 268 0.23 -1.47 -41.98
CA ARG A 268 1.05 -0.23 -42.01
C ARG A 268 0.76 0.68 -40.82
N LEU A 269 -0.51 0.71 -40.40
CA LEU A 269 -1.00 1.49 -39.28
C LEU A 269 -2.00 0.65 -38.50
N VAL A 270 -1.70 0.37 -37.22
CA VAL A 270 -2.57 -0.35 -36.32
C VAL A 270 -3.15 0.62 -35.28
N MET A 271 -4.46 0.61 -35.12
CA MET A 271 -5.14 1.29 -34.00
C MET A 271 -5.31 0.30 -32.84
N LEU A 272 -4.60 0.51 -31.77
CA LEU A 272 -4.86 -0.17 -30.50
C LEU A 272 -5.97 0.58 -29.77
N HIS A 273 -7.14 -0.06 -29.63
CA HIS A 273 -8.36 0.56 -29.12
C HIS A 273 -8.87 -0.14 -27.85
N PHE A 274 -8.82 0.57 -26.72
CA PHE A 274 -9.35 0.10 -25.44
C PHE A 274 -10.77 0.62 -25.24
N TRP A 275 -11.70 -0.29 -24.89
CA TRP A 275 -13.11 0.01 -24.75
C TRP A 275 -13.84 -0.91 -23.78
N SER A 276 -15.11 -0.65 -23.52
CA SER A 276 -16.00 -1.52 -22.73
C SER A 276 -17.26 -1.88 -23.52
N ALA A 277 -17.55 -3.17 -23.61
CA ALA A 277 -18.77 -3.70 -24.22
C ALA A 277 -20.05 -3.45 -23.39
N THR A 278 -19.89 -3.00 -22.15
CA THR A 278 -21.00 -2.60 -21.28
C THR A 278 -21.41 -1.14 -21.46
N ASP A 279 -20.62 -0.35 -22.20
CA ASP A 279 -20.89 1.06 -22.48
C ASP A 279 -21.57 1.22 -23.86
N PRO A 280 -22.85 1.66 -23.91
CA PRO A 280 -23.57 1.81 -25.17
C PRO A 280 -22.98 2.86 -26.12
N GLU A 281 -22.34 3.92 -25.61
CA GLU A 281 -21.71 4.96 -26.44
C GLU A 281 -20.48 4.41 -27.15
N GLN A 282 -19.66 3.62 -26.44
CA GLN A 282 -18.49 2.98 -27.02
C GLN A 282 -18.88 1.89 -28.02
N CYS A 283 -19.95 1.16 -27.74
CA CYS A 283 -20.55 0.23 -28.70
C CYS A 283 -21.01 0.94 -29.99
N ARG A 284 -21.61 2.14 -29.89
CA ARG A 284 -21.98 2.94 -31.05
C ARG A 284 -20.77 3.45 -31.82
N LEU A 285 -19.72 3.92 -31.12
CA LEU A 285 -18.47 4.35 -31.74
C LEU A 285 -17.90 3.27 -32.66
N ASN A 286 -17.88 2.02 -32.20
CA ASN A 286 -17.40 0.90 -33.01
C ASN A 286 -18.16 0.76 -34.35
N VAL A 287 -19.49 0.88 -34.33
CA VAL A 287 -20.33 0.67 -35.52
C VAL A 287 -20.40 1.93 -36.39
N ASP A 288 -20.65 3.07 -35.75
CA ASP A 288 -20.98 4.31 -36.48
C ASP A 288 -19.74 5.02 -37.03
N VAL A 289 -18.58 4.82 -36.39
CA VAL A 289 -17.34 5.48 -36.75
C VAL A 289 -16.27 4.47 -37.18
N LEU A 290 -15.80 3.61 -36.25
CA LEU A 290 -14.61 2.78 -36.52
C LEU A 290 -14.83 1.82 -37.68
N LYS A 291 -16.01 1.23 -37.83
CA LYS A 291 -16.30 0.32 -38.94
C LYS A 291 -16.26 1.00 -40.28
N LYS A 292 -16.77 2.24 -40.39
CA LYS A 292 -16.69 3.03 -41.64
C LYS A 292 -15.24 3.33 -42.05
N TYR A 293 -14.41 3.70 -41.05
CA TYR A 293 -12.99 3.95 -41.31
C TYR A 293 -12.23 2.67 -41.64
N TYR A 294 -12.56 1.56 -40.93
CA TYR A 294 -11.99 0.27 -41.28
C TYR A 294 -12.29 -0.14 -42.71
N ASP A 295 -13.54 -0.10 -43.12
CA ASP A 295 -13.97 -0.45 -44.46
C ASP A 295 -13.27 0.43 -45.52
N LYS A 296 -13.06 1.71 -45.26
CA LYS A 296 -12.41 2.67 -46.16
C LYS A 296 -10.90 2.47 -46.27
N TYR A 297 -10.22 2.13 -45.19
CA TYR A 297 -8.73 2.18 -45.10
C TYR A 297 -8.06 0.82 -44.91
N HIS A 298 -8.78 -0.25 -44.62
CA HIS A 298 -8.18 -1.56 -44.37
C HIS A 298 -7.38 -2.04 -45.59
N SER A 299 -7.92 -1.93 -46.79
CA SER A 299 -7.21 -2.29 -48.02
C SER A 299 -5.96 -1.44 -48.32
N ARG A 300 -5.78 -0.33 -47.55
CA ARG A 300 -4.62 0.58 -47.63
C ARG A 300 -3.61 0.31 -46.53
N GLY A 301 -3.85 -0.71 -45.72
CA GLY A 301 -2.97 -1.13 -44.62
C GLY A 301 -3.32 -0.56 -43.24
N PHE A 302 -4.61 -0.27 -42.99
CA PHE A 302 -5.12 0.04 -41.66
C PHE A 302 -5.72 -1.20 -41.02
N ASP A 303 -5.39 -1.44 -39.75
CA ASP A 303 -6.07 -2.45 -38.96
C ASP A 303 -6.36 -1.95 -37.55
N ILE A 304 -7.25 -2.65 -36.84
CA ILE A 304 -7.63 -2.34 -35.47
C ILE A 304 -7.38 -3.58 -34.61
N TYR A 305 -6.68 -3.38 -33.49
CA TYR A 305 -6.56 -4.34 -32.40
C TYR A 305 -7.39 -3.80 -31.22
N SER A 306 -8.55 -4.39 -30.99
CA SER A 306 -9.53 -3.87 -30.05
C SER A 306 -9.51 -4.68 -28.75
N VAL A 307 -9.26 -4.02 -27.63
CA VAL A 307 -9.13 -4.61 -26.29
C VAL A 307 -10.31 -4.20 -25.44
N ALA A 308 -11.20 -5.13 -25.12
CA ALA A 308 -12.26 -4.90 -24.16
C ALA A 308 -11.74 -5.07 -22.72
N LEU A 309 -11.97 -4.08 -21.86
CA LEU A 309 -11.66 -4.11 -20.44
C LEU A 309 -12.91 -4.46 -19.63
N ASP A 310 -13.52 -5.60 -19.95
CA ASP A 310 -14.75 -6.07 -19.32
C ASP A 310 -14.50 -7.31 -18.47
N LEU A 311 -15.23 -7.45 -17.35
CA LEU A 311 -15.17 -8.65 -16.50
C LEU A 311 -15.94 -9.81 -17.12
N ASP A 312 -17.03 -9.53 -17.88
CA ASP A 312 -17.91 -10.52 -18.50
C ASP A 312 -17.52 -10.77 -19.97
N LYS A 313 -16.68 -11.78 -20.18
CA LYS A 313 -16.29 -12.26 -21.51
C LYS A 313 -17.48 -12.69 -22.36
N THR A 314 -18.54 -13.22 -21.75
CA THR A 314 -19.70 -13.73 -22.48
C THR A 314 -20.51 -12.58 -23.06
N ASN A 315 -20.70 -11.51 -22.30
CA ASN A 315 -21.36 -10.30 -22.79
C ASN A 315 -20.54 -9.64 -23.90
N TRP A 316 -19.23 -9.45 -23.67
CA TRP A 316 -18.34 -8.91 -24.69
C TRP A 316 -18.42 -9.70 -26.02
N ALA A 317 -18.29 -11.04 -25.96
CA ALA A 317 -18.34 -11.86 -27.16
C ALA A 317 -19.67 -11.77 -27.89
N LYS A 318 -20.81 -11.61 -27.16
CA LYS A 318 -22.13 -11.37 -27.77
C LYS A 318 -22.15 -10.03 -28.49
N VAL A 319 -21.62 -8.96 -27.90
CA VAL A 319 -21.59 -7.63 -28.50
C VAL A 319 -20.71 -7.63 -29.77
N VAL A 320 -19.50 -8.18 -29.72
CA VAL A 320 -18.61 -8.30 -30.88
C VAL A 320 -19.29 -9.02 -32.05
N LYS A 321 -19.96 -10.16 -31.78
CA LYS A 321 -20.71 -10.92 -32.79
C LYS A 321 -21.91 -10.16 -33.31
N ALA A 322 -22.71 -9.54 -32.44
CA ALA A 322 -23.90 -8.80 -32.83
C ALA A 322 -23.57 -7.60 -33.72
N GLN A 323 -22.44 -6.91 -33.44
CA GLN A 323 -21.95 -5.79 -34.23
C GLN A 323 -21.16 -6.20 -35.47
N ASN A 324 -20.82 -7.48 -35.60
CA ASN A 324 -20.00 -8.02 -36.69
C ASN A 324 -18.75 -7.16 -36.92
N LEU A 325 -17.93 -7.01 -35.83
CA LEU A 325 -16.70 -6.22 -35.89
C LEU A 325 -15.61 -7.01 -36.66
N PRO A 326 -15.09 -6.46 -37.79
CA PRO A 326 -14.27 -7.24 -38.74
C PRO A 326 -12.80 -7.37 -38.33
N TRP A 327 -12.33 -6.62 -37.34
CA TRP A 327 -10.94 -6.58 -36.89
C TRP A 327 -10.67 -7.53 -35.72
N THR A 328 -9.42 -7.56 -35.25
CA THR A 328 -9.02 -8.36 -34.10
C THR A 328 -9.68 -7.82 -32.81
N ASN A 329 -10.48 -8.66 -32.17
CA ASN A 329 -11.16 -8.33 -30.91
C ASN A 329 -10.68 -9.28 -29.82
N VAL A 330 -10.14 -8.72 -28.76
CA VAL A 330 -9.66 -9.45 -27.57
C VAL A 330 -10.27 -8.89 -26.29
N CYS A 331 -10.28 -9.68 -25.22
CA CYS A 331 -10.83 -9.26 -23.94
C CYS A 331 -9.86 -9.55 -22.80
N ASP A 332 -9.51 -8.49 -22.03
CA ASP A 332 -8.90 -8.64 -20.72
C ASP A 332 -9.98 -8.66 -19.64
N SER A 333 -10.30 -9.83 -19.15
CA SER A 333 -11.35 -10.04 -18.15
C SER A 333 -10.98 -9.59 -16.74
N ASN A 334 -9.98 -8.73 -16.59
CA ASN A 334 -9.58 -8.14 -15.32
C ASN A 334 -10.28 -6.78 -15.03
N GLY A 335 -11.02 -6.22 -16.00
CA GLY A 335 -11.72 -4.95 -15.85
C GLY A 335 -10.77 -3.81 -15.45
N SER A 336 -11.13 -3.08 -14.39
CA SER A 336 -10.31 -2.00 -13.83
C SER A 336 -8.97 -2.46 -13.24
N ASN A 337 -8.76 -3.77 -13.03
CA ASN A 337 -7.50 -4.34 -12.55
C ASN A 337 -6.58 -4.78 -13.70
N SER A 338 -6.91 -4.46 -14.93
CA SER A 338 -6.07 -4.74 -16.09
C SER A 338 -4.71 -4.07 -15.96
N LYS A 339 -3.63 -4.85 -16.13
CA LYS A 339 -2.26 -4.31 -16.17
C LYS A 339 -2.05 -3.30 -17.31
N TYR A 340 -2.82 -3.42 -18.39
CA TYR A 340 -2.70 -2.54 -19.55
C TYR A 340 -3.17 -1.11 -19.27
N ILE A 341 -4.02 -0.91 -18.25
CA ILE A 341 -4.43 0.44 -17.81
C ILE A 341 -3.20 1.24 -17.37
N GLY A 342 -2.36 0.66 -16.52
CA GLY A 342 -1.12 1.32 -16.09
C GLY A 342 -0.07 1.41 -17.19
N MET A 343 0.09 0.35 -18.01
CA MET A 343 1.08 0.31 -19.09
C MET A 343 0.85 1.38 -20.15
N TYR A 344 -0.41 1.61 -20.51
CA TYR A 344 -0.80 2.61 -21.54
C TYR A 344 -1.30 3.93 -20.92
N ASN A 345 -1.22 4.11 -19.60
CA ASN A 345 -1.69 5.29 -18.88
C ASN A 345 -3.14 5.66 -19.25
N ILE A 346 -4.04 4.66 -19.26
CA ILE A 346 -5.44 4.85 -19.63
C ILE A 346 -6.16 5.54 -18.47
N GLN A 347 -6.59 6.79 -18.68
CA GLN A 347 -7.31 7.58 -17.69
C GLN A 347 -8.83 7.43 -17.79
N ALA A 348 -9.32 7.16 -19.01
CA ALA A 348 -10.74 6.97 -19.30
C ALA A 348 -10.89 6.10 -20.56
N LEU A 349 -12.07 5.45 -20.70
CA LEU A 349 -12.46 4.72 -21.90
C LEU A 349 -13.47 5.54 -22.71
N PRO A 350 -13.44 5.45 -24.07
CA PRO A 350 -12.48 4.70 -24.87
C PRO A 350 -11.12 5.39 -24.95
N ALA A 351 -10.04 4.60 -25.06
CA ALA A 351 -8.69 5.13 -25.29
C ALA A 351 -8.07 4.47 -26.53
N SER A 352 -7.41 5.25 -27.38
CA SER A 352 -6.84 4.75 -28.62
C SER A 352 -5.42 5.24 -28.83
N TYR A 353 -4.57 4.32 -29.29
CA TYR A 353 -3.18 4.55 -29.63
C TYR A 353 -2.94 4.06 -31.06
N PHE A 354 -1.97 4.64 -31.75
CA PHE A 354 -1.66 4.27 -33.11
C PHE A 354 -0.22 3.80 -33.22
N LEU A 355 -0.03 2.69 -33.93
CA LEU A 355 1.27 2.13 -34.23
C LEU A 355 1.52 2.14 -35.73
N CYS A 356 2.64 2.70 -36.15
CA CYS A 356 3.11 2.67 -37.54
C CYS A 356 4.44 1.95 -37.57
N LYS A 357 4.53 0.84 -38.31
CA LYS A 357 5.75 0.02 -38.42
C LYS A 357 6.34 -0.38 -37.05
N GLY A 358 5.48 -0.67 -36.06
CA GLY A 358 5.89 -1.03 -34.71
C GLY A 358 6.32 0.14 -33.82
N GLU A 359 6.08 1.39 -34.22
CA GLU A 359 6.35 2.56 -33.40
C GLU A 359 5.05 3.29 -33.04
N LEU A 360 4.94 3.77 -31.79
CA LEU A 360 3.82 4.63 -31.38
C LEU A 360 3.86 5.95 -32.12
N VAL A 361 2.74 6.30 -32.72
CA VAL A 361 2.53 7.58 -33.38
C VAL A 361 2.01 8.59 -32.38
N ASP A 362 2.70 9.71 -32.25
CA ASP A 362 2.20 10.83 -31.44
C ASP A 362 1.05 11.52 -32.21
N ALA A 363 -0.18 11.06 -31.92
CA ALA A 363 -1.39 11.57 -32.53
C ALA A 363 -2.47 11.82 -31.48
N LYS A 364 -2.93 13.04 -31.35
CA LYS A 364 -4.04 13.42 -30.50
C LYS A 364 -5.35 13.34 -31.28
N ILE A 365 -6.12 12.26 -31.07
CA ILE A 365 -7.44 12.09 -31.68
C ILE A 365 -8.49 12.57 -30.68
N THR A 366 -9.24 13.58 -31.06
CA THR A 366 -10.29 14.19 -30.23
C THR A 366 -11.70 13.95 -30.78
N ASP A 367 -11.81 13.63 -32.06
CA ASP A 367 -13.07 13.46 -32.77
C ASP A 367 -12.89 12.61 -34.03
N GLU A 368 -14.00 12.33 -34.72
CA GLU A 368 -14.03 11.59 -35.98
C GLU A 368 -13.20 12.25 -37.10
N LYS A 369 -13.19 13.58 -37.15
CA LYS A 369 -12.47 14.33 -38.18
C LYS A 369 -10.96 14.16 -38.00
N SER A 370 -10.44 14.31 -36.79
CA SER A 370 -9.00 14.14 -36.50
C SER A 370 -8.53 12.70 -36.75
N LEU A 371 -9.38 11.69 -36.53
CA LEU A 371 -9.11 10.32 -36.94
C LEU A 371 -8.96 10.23 -38.48
N GLY A 372 -9.90 10.80 -39.25
CA GLY A 372 -9.85 10.80 -40.70
C GLY A 372 -8.61 11.48 -41.24
N GLU A 373 -8.21 12.64 -40.71
CA GLU A 373 -7.02 13.36 -41.08
C GLU A 373 -5.74 12.56 -40.81
N LEU A 374 -5.66 11.85 -39.67
CA LEU A 374 -4.56 10.95 -39.34
C LEU A 374 -4.45 9.83 -40.39
N LEU A 375 -5.57 9.14 -40.66
CA LEU A 375 -5.60 8.02 -41.61
C LEU A 375 -5.24 8.45 -43.01
N ASP A 376 -5.75 9.59 -43.49
CA ASP A 376 -5.38 10.16 -44.79
C ASP A 376 -3.91 10.54 -44.88
N LYS A 377 -3.32 11.04 -43.77
CA LYS A 377 -1.89 11.40 -43.71
C LYS A 377 -0.99 10.15 -43.73
N MET A 378 -1.32 9.12 -42.96
CA MET A 378 -0.46 7.95 -42.73
C MET A 378 -0.59 6.88 -43.82
N LEU A 379 -1.70 6.85 -44.53
CA LEU A 379 -2.04 5.79 -45.50
C LEU A 379 -2.18 6.29 -46.95
N ARG A 380 -1.57 7.44 -47.25
CA ARG A 380 -1.44 7.92 -48.62
C ARG A 380 -0.60 7.02 -49.52
#